data_47b221303688d6d3121174021270a375
#
_entry.id   47b221303688d6d3121174021270a375
#
_cell.length_a   1.000
_cell.length_b   1.000
_cell.length_c   1.000
_cell.angle_alpha   90.00
_cell.angle_beta   90.00
_cell.angle_gamma   90.00
#
_symmetry.space_group_name_H-M   'P 1'
#
loop_
_entity.id
_entity.type
_entity.pdbx_description
1 polymer ?
#
loop_
_entity_poly.entity_id
_entity_poly.type
_entity_poly.pdbx_seq_one_letter_code
_entity_poly.pdbx_strand_id
1 'polypeptide(L)'
;MNERPRILIVDDDPDIRLLLRELLERTGYSVTEAETGRAALRSLFSATPALVILDVTMPDMDGYQALERIRDLSDVPVMMLTARNQELEKVRGLTAGADDYVAKPFGRQELLARVQALLRRTGGKSEVLEAYQDDFVQIDYAQRRVTAETREVQLTPLEFKLLSSFVQHPNQVLSRDQLLELVWGDPYGVSSDQVKLYVGYLRRKLVPDAPERAPIETVRGFGYRYRG
;
A
#
# COMPACT_ATOMS: atom_id res chain seq x y z
N MET A 1 -4.74 -11.27 25.90
CA MET A 1 -5.25 -12.14 24.80
C MET A 1 -4.94 -11.41 23.51
N ASN A 2 -4.10 -11.98 22.64
CA ASN A 2 -3.83 -11.35 21.33
C ASN A 2 -5.11 -11.50 20.50
N GLU A 3 -5.79 -10.39 20.22
CA GLU A 3 -6.92 -10.40 19.29
C GLU A 3 -6.43 -10.84 17.91
N ARG A 4 -7.20 -11.73 17.26
CA ARG A 4 -6.88 -12.16 15.89
C ARG A 4 -7.02 -10.98 14.95
N PRO A 5 -6.03 -10.72 14.07
CA PRO A 5 -6.18 -9.63 13.09
C PRO A 5 -7.46 -9.81 12.27
N ARG A 6 -8.22 -8.72 12.12
CA ARG A 6 -9.48 -8.73 11.39
C ARG A 6 -9.25 -8.31 9.94
N ILE A 7 -9.79 -9.08 9.00
CA ILE A 7 -9.71 -8.80 7.57
C ILE A 7 -11.12 -8.50 7.06
N LEU A 8 -11.28 -7.39 6.36
CA LEU A 8 -12.51 -7.05 5.65
C LEU A 8 -12.41 -7.54 4.21
N ILE A 9 -13.33 -8.40 3.81
CA ILE A 9 -13.48 -8.87 2.42
C ILE A 9 -14.59 -8.06 1.77
N VAL A 10 -14.31 -7.50 0.60
CA VAL A 10 -15.27 -6.70 -0.19
C VAL A 10 -15.30 -7.25 -1.61
N ASP A 11 -16.38 -7.94 -1.95
CA ASP A 11 -16.60 -8.56 -3.26
C ASP A 11 -18.11 -8.74 -3.43
N ASP A 12 -18.68 -8.51 -4.61
CA ASP A 12 -20.11 -8.71 -4.83
C ASP A 12 -20.48 -10.19 -5.05
N ASP A 13 -19.49 -11.01 -5.45
CA ASP A 13 -19.67 -12.45 -5.63
C ASP A 13 -19.67 -13.20 -4.28
N PRO A 14 -20.77 -13.84 -3.86
CA PRO A 14 -20.86 -14.56 -2.60
C PRO A 14 -19.93 -15.78 -2.54
N ASP A 15 -19.65 -16.42 -3.68
CA ASP A 15 -18.79 -17.61 -3.73
C ASP A 15 -17.33 -17.21 -3.47
N ILE A 16 -16.90 -16.08 -4.00
CA ILE A 16 -15.56 -15.51 -3.73
C ILE A 16 -15.44 -15.10 -2.26
N ARG A 17 -16.46 -14.44 -1.69
CA ARG A 17 -16.44 -14.09 -0.26
C ARG A 17 -16.36 -15.34 0.61
N LEU A 18 -17.15 -16.37 0.31
CA LEU A 18 -17.12 -17.64 1.03
C LEU A 18 -15.74 -18.32 0.97
N LEU A 19 -15.16 -18.39 -0.24
CA LEU A 19 -13.83 -18.97 -0.46
C LEU A 19 -12.75 -18.25 0.35
N LEU A 20 -12.73 -16.92 0.30
CA LEU A 20 -11.78 -16.09 1.01
C LEU A 20 -11.96 -16.21 2.53
N ARG A 21 -13.20 -16.19 3.02
CA ARG A 21 -13.50 -16.36 4.45
C ARG A 21 -12.96 -17.69 4.96
N GLU A 22 -13.33 -18.81 4.31
CA GLU A 22 -12.84 -20.13 4.74
C GLU A 22 -11.31 -20.21 4.76
N LEU A 23 -10.66 -19.64 3.73
CA LEU A 23 -9.21 -19.64 3.63
C LEU A 23 -8.56 -18.86 4.78
N LEU A 24 -9.06 -17.67 5.07
CA LEU A 24 -8.50 -16.76 6.07
C LEU A 24 -8.79 -17.22 7.50
N GLU A 25 -10.01 -17.68 7.78
CA GLU A 25 -10.37 -18.19 9.11
C GLU A 25 -9.59 -19.45 9.49
N ARG A 26 -9.33 -20.37 8.54
CA ARG A 26 -8.47 -21.54 8.75
C ARG A 26 -7.02 -21.17 9.08
N THR A 27 -6.57 -20.00 8.70
CA THR A 27 -5.22 -19.50 9.00
C THR A 27 -5.17 -18.58 10.21
N GLY A 28 -6.29 -18.45 10.95
CA GLY A 28 -6.33 -17.82 12.25
C GLY A 28 -6.72 -16.33 12.24
N TYR A 29 -7.20 -15.81 11.12
CA TYR A 29 -7.75 -14.45 11.02
C TYR A 29 -9.23 -14.41 11.41
N SER A 30 -9.72 -13.24 11.82
CA SER A 30 -11.16 -12.98 11.88
C SER A 30 -11.60 -12.25 10.63
N VAL A 31 -12.78 -12.57 10.11
CA VAL A 31 -13.27 -12.03 8.83
C VAL A 31 -14.55 -11.23 9.04
N THR A 32 -14.64 -10.10 8.33
CA THR A 32 -15.87 -9.34 8.14
C THR A 32 -16.11 -9.24 6.63
N GLU A 33 -17.36 -9.30 6.19
CA GLU A 33 -17.71 -9.27 4.77
C GLU A 33 -18.51 -8.01 4.44
N ALA A 34 -18.33 -7.52 3.21
CA ALA A 34 -19.14 -6.47 2.61
C ALA A 34 -19.43 -6.83 1.13
N GLU A 35 -20.64 -6.63 0.68
CA GLU A 35 -21.08 -6.94 -0.69
C GLU A 35 -20.89 -5.76 -1.65
N THR A 36 -20.63 -4.57 -1.12
CA THR A 36 -20.52 -3.33 -1.90
C THR A 36 -19.47 -2.40 -1.30
N GLY A 37 -18.92 -1.50 -2.10
CA GLY A 37 -18.03 -0.45 -1.62
C GLY A 37 -18.65 0.40 -0.50
N ARG A 38 -19.94 0.71 -0.58
CA ARG A 38 -20.66 1.46 0.49
C ARG A 38 -20.74 0.67 1.80
N ALA A 39 -20.96 -0.65 1.74
CA ALA A 39 -20.94 -1.51 2.92
C ALA A 39 -19.54 -1.58 3.51
N ALA A 40 -18.50 -1.66 2.68
CA ALA A 40 -17.12 -1.63 3.11
C ALA A 40 -16.78 -0.37 3.89
N LEU A 41 -17.15 0.82 3.39
CA LEU A 41 -16.92 2.09 4.09
C LEU A 41 -17.58 2.14 5.48
N ARG A 42 -18.77 1.59 5.64
CA ARG A 42 -19.41 1.48 6.97
C ARG A 42 -18.64 0.53 7.88
N SER A 43 -18.17 -0.59 7.34
CA SER A 43 -17.43 -1.61 8.09
C SER A 43 -16.07 -1.12 8.56
N LEU A 44 -15.43 -0.17 7.89
CA LEU A 44 -14.17 0.46 8.35
C LEU A 44 -14.31 1.05 9.75
N PHE A 45 -15.42 1.76 10.03
CA PHE A 45 -15.65 2.40 11.33
C PHE A 45 -16.06 1.41 12.42
N SER A 46 -16.87 0.41 12.08
CA SER A 46 -17.43 -0.52 13.07
C SER A 46 -16.51 -1.69 13.38
N ALA A 47 -15.73 -2.14 12.39
CA ALA A 47 -14.92 -3.36 12.50
C ALA A 47 -13.42 -3.09 12.66
N THR A 48 -12.92 -1.87 12.40
CA THR A 48 -11.50 -1.49 12.45
C THR A 48 -10.59 -2.60 11.88
N PRO A 49 -10.70 -2.94 10.58
CA PRO A 49 -9.94 -4.04 10.01
C PRO A 49 -8.44 -3.72 9.96
N ALA A 50 -7.61 -4.76 10.11
CA ALA A 50 -6.16 -4.68 9.94
C ALA A 50 -5.73 -4.78 8.47
N LEU A 51 -6.63 -5.25 7.59
CA LEU A 51 -6.44 -5.37 6.14
C LEU A 51 -7.81 -5.37 5.45
N VAL A 52 -7.88 -4.75 4.28
CA VAL A 52 -9.03 -4.84 3.36
C VAL A 52 -8.62 -5.61 2.11
N ILE A 53 -9.39 -6.63 1.73
CA ILE A 53 -9.30 -7.30 0.43
C ILE A 53 -10.49 -6.80 -0.39
N LEU A 54 -10.24 -6.14 -1.51
CA LEU A 54 -11.22 -5.35 -2.25
C LEU A 54 -11.26 -5.78 -3.72
N ASP A 55 -12.42 -6.23 -4.18
CA ASP A 55 -12.61 -6.49 -5.60
C ASP A 55 -12.65 -5.20 -6.40
N VAL A 56 -12.08 -5.23 -7.60
CA VAL A 56 -12.09 -4.11 -8.55
C VAL A 56 -13.45 -3.94 -9.19
N THR A 57 -14.09 -5.06 -9.57
CA THR A 57 -15.29 -5.05 -10.41
C THR A 57 -16.54 -5.28 -9.56
N MET A 58 -17.10 -4.20 -9.04
CA MET A 58 -18.35 -4.25 -8.26
C MET A 58 -19.39 -3.31 -8.85
N PRO A 59 -20.70 -3.61 -8.69
CA PRO A 59 -21.76 -2.71 -9.10
C PRO A 59 -21.80 -1.45 -8.21
N ASP A 60 -22.38 -0.36 -8.73
CA ASP A 60 -22.63 0.95 -8.10
C ASP A 60 -21.37 1.75 -7.75
N MET A 61 -20.43 1.18 -7.04
CA MET A 61 -19.13 1.76 -6.67
C MET A 61 -18.05 0.74 -6.97
N ASP A 62 -17.24 1.02 -7.98
CA ASP A 62 -16.10 0.15 -8.32
C ASP A 62 -15.03 0.17 -7.22
N GLY A 63 -14.13 -0.84 -7.26
CA GLY A 63 -13.10 -0.97 -6.24
C GLY A 63 -12.13 0.20 -6.18
N TYR A 64 -11.92 0.92 -7.27
CA TYR A 64 -11.05 2.10 -7.26
C TYR A 64 -11.71 3.29 -6.56
N GLN A 65 -12.99 3.53 -6.82
CA GLN A 65 -13.77 4.54 -6.11
C GLN A 65 -13.86 4.23 -4.61
N ALA A 66 -14.05 2.93 -4.28
CA ALA A 66 -14.03 2.50 -2.88
C ALA A 66 -12.67 2.72 -2.24
N LEU A 67 -11.57 2.41 -2.93
CA LEU A 67 -10.21 2.63 -2.47
C LEU A 67 -9.92 4.11 -2.20
N GLU A 68 -10.27 5.02 -3.11
CA GLU A 68 -10.12 6.47 -2.90
C GLU A 68 -10.83 6.91 -1.62
N ARG A 69 -12.09 6.48 -1.42
CA ARG A 69 -12.83 6.79 -0.19
C ARG A 69 -12.24 6.16 1.07
N ILE A 70 -11.69 4.94 0.96
CA ILE A 70 -10.97 4.31 2.08
C ILE A 70 -9.75 5.14 2.44
N ARG A 71 -9.01 5.66 1.47
CA ARG A 71 -7.82 6.50 1.72
C ARG A 71 -8.14 7.85 2.32
N ASP A 72 -9.30 8.44 2.01
CA ASP A 72 -9.79 9.65 2.68
C ASP A 72 -10.06 9.43 4.19
N LEU A 73 -10.31 8.18 4.60
CA LEU A 73 -10.79 7.83 5.94
C LEU A 73 -9.78 7.02 6.77
N SER A 74 -8.86 6.29 6.14
CA SER A 74 -8.01 5.30 6.81
C SER A 74 -6.77 4.94 6.01
N ASP A 75 -5.69 4.66 6.74
CA ASP A 75 -4.43 4.09 6.22
C ASP A 75 -4.40 2.56 6.25
N VAL A 76 -5.54 1.91 6.45
CA VAL A 76 -5.61 0.46 6.46
C VAL A 76 -5.02 -0.12 5.17
N PRO A 77 -4.15 -1.14 5.22
CA PRO A 77 -3.67 -1.79 4.02
C PRO A 77 -4.82 -2.31 3.16
N VAL A 78 -4.73 -2.08 1.85
CA VAL A 78 -5.73 -2.54 0.87
C VAL A 78 -5.07 -3.40 -0.19
N MET A 79 -5.50 -4.65 -0.29
CA MET A 79 -5.17 -5.57 -1.38
C MET A 79 -6.32 -5.59 -2.39
N MET A 80 -6.02 -5.24 -3.64
CA MET A 80 -7.01 -5.28 -4.71
C MET A 80 -7.07 -6.66 -5.36
N LEU A 81 -8.27 -7.19 -5.60
CA LEU A 81 -8.49 -8.36 -6.46
C LEU A 81 -8.91 -7.89 -7.84
N THR A 82 -8.24 -8.33 -8.90
CA THR A 82 -8.50 -7.86 -10.25
C THR A 82 -8.57 -9.01 -11.26
N ALA A 83 -9.32 -8.84 -12.35
CA ALA A 83 -9.31 -9.78 -13.45
C ALA A 83 -7.97 -9.71 -14.22
N ARG A 84 -7.49 -10.83 -14.73
CA ARG A 84 -6.11 -11.07 -15.24
C ARG A 84 -5.63 -10.17 -16.40
N ASN A 85 -6.46 -9.32 -17.01
CA ASN A 85 -6.18 -8.74 -18.33
C ASN A 85 -5.98 -7.21 -18.37
N GLN A 86 -5.63 -6.55 -17.26
CA GLN A 86 -5.57 -5.09 -17.30
C GLN A 86 -4.28 -4.54 -16.68
N GLU A 87 -3.18 -4.51 -17.47
CA GLU A 87 -1.98 -3.74 -17.11
C GLU A 87 -2.30 -2.26 -16.84
N LEU A 88 -3.25 -1.69 -17.57
CA LEU A 88 -3.75 -0.33 -17.35
C LEU A 88 -4.47 -0.16 -16.03
N GLU A 89 -5.20 -1.17 -15.54
CA GLU A 89 -5.86 -1.13 -14.24
C GLU A 89 -4.87 -1.25 -13.07
N LYS A 90 -3.81 -2.04 -13.22
CA LYS A 90 -2.72 -2.08 -12.23
C LYS A 90 -2.08 -0.70 -12.05
N VAL A 91 -1.84 0.01 -13.16
CA VAL A 91 -1.29 1.38 -13.12
C VAL A 91 -2.26 2.35 -12.45
N ARG A 92 -3.56 2.27 -12.77
CA ARG A 92 -4.61 3.12 -12.20
C ARG A 92 -4.77 2.91 -10.69
N GLY A 93 -4.76 1.67 -10.24
CA GLY A 93 -4.95 1.35 -8.84
C GLY A 93 -3.73 1.63 -7.96
N LEU A 94 -2.52 1.48 -8.49
CA LEU A 94 -1.30 1.86 -7.80
C LEU A 94 -1.22 3.39 -7.60
N THR A 95 -1.76 4.16 -8.56
CA THR A 95 -1.93 5.62 -8.42
C THR A 95 -3.01 5.98 -7.38
N ALA A 96 -4.04 5.13 -7.24
CA ALA A 96 -5.12 5.29 -6.27
C ALA A 96 -4.74 4.88 -4.83
N GLY A 97 -3.54 4.28 -4.63
CA GLY A 97 -3.01 3.99 -3.29
C GLY A 97 -3.30 2.61 -2.74
N ALA A 98 -3.52 1.60 -3.59
CA ALA A 98 -3.54 0.21 -3.15
C ALA A 98 -2.14 -0.25 -2.72
N ASP A 99 -2.08 -1.12 -1.72
CA ASP A 99 -0.82 -1.64 -1.18
C ASP A 99 -0.36 -2.90 -1.91
N ASP A 100 -1.27 -3.67 -2.49
CA ASP A 100 -0.96 -4.86 -3.30
C ASP A 100 -2.10 -5.21 -4.26
N TYR A 101 -1.80 -6.07 -5.26
CA TYR A 101 -2.72 -6.56 -6.28
C TYR A 101 -2.59 -8.06 -6.45
N VAL A 102 -3.74 -8.73 -6.54
CA VAL A 102 -3.83 -10.16 -6.84
C VAL A 102 -4.77 -10.38 -8.01
N ALA A 103 -4.29 -11.05 -9.05
CA ALA A 103 -5.11 -11.37 -10.22
C ALA A 103 -6.00 -12.59 -9.96
N LYS A 104 -7.29 -12.50 -10.31
CA LYS A 104 -8.20 -13.64 -10.36
C LYS A 104 -7.97 -14.45 -11.68
N PRO A 105 -7.90 -15.79 -11.63
CA PRO A 105 -7.93 -16.65 -10.45
C PRO A 105 -6.58 -16.64 -9.71
N PHE A 106 -6.62 -16.65 -8.39
CA PHE A 106 -5.44 -16.60 -7.52
C PHE A 106 -5.13 -17.95 -6.86
N GLY A 107 -3.84 -18.19 -6.61
CA GLY A 107 -3.39 -19.32 -5.82
C GLY A 107 -3.60 -19.06 -4.31
N ARG A 108 -4.09 -20.09 -3.57
CA ARG A 108 -4.31 -19.97 -2.11
C ARG A 108 -3.05 -19.56 -1.35
N GLN A 109 -1.90 -20.17 -1.70
CA GLN A 109 -0.62 -19.85 -1.05
C GLN A 109 -0.14 -18.45 -1.37
N GLU A 110 -0.31 -17.99 -2.61
CA GLU A 110 0.03 -16.63 -3.03
C GLU A 110 -0.77 -15.60 -2.25
N LEU A 111 -2.10 -15.76 -2.19
CA LEU A 111 -2.95 -14.83 -1.44
C LEU A 111 -2.55 -14.75 0.03
N LEU A 112 -2.35 -15.91 0.70
CA LEU A 112 -1.97 -15.95 2.10
C LEU A 112 -0.60 -15.32 2.37
N ALA A 113 0.38 -15.56 1.51
CA ALA A 113 1.71 -14.94 1.63
C ALA A 113 1.61 -13.41 1.56
N ARG A 114 0.82 -12.88 0.62
CA ARG A 114 0.57 -11.43 0.47
C ARG A 114 -0.19 -10.83 1.64
N VAL A 115 -1.22 -11.51 2.16
CA VAL A 115 -1.95 -11.11 3.37
C VAL A 115 -1.01 -11.00 4.56
N GLN A 116 -0.16 -12.02 4.78
CA GLN A 116 0.84 -12.00 5.85
C GLN A 116 1.83 -10.85 5.70
N ALA A 117 2.31 -10.58 4.47
CA ALA A 117 3.21 -9.49 4.18
C ALA A 117 2.58 -8.13 4.53
N LEU A 118 1.31 -7.90 4.15
CA LEU A 118 0.59 -6.67 4.45
C LEU A 118 0.35 -6.48 5.96
N LEU A 119 -0.05 -7.53 6.67
CA LEU A 119 -0.30 -7.46 8.11
C LEU A 119 0.98 -7.26 8.94
N ARG A 120 2.14 -7.77 8.49
CA ARG A 120 3.43 -7.51 9.14
C ARG A 120 3.79 -6.03 9.15
N ARG A 121 3.39 -5.27 8.11
CA ARG A 121 3.63 -3.82 8.01
C ARG A 121 2.95 -3.02 9.10
N THR A 122 1.80 -3.48 9.61
CA THR A 122 1.06 -2.79 10.67
C THR A 122 1.59 -3.08 12.07
N GLY A 123 2.40 -4.15 12.23
CA GLY A 123 2.93 -4.60 13.53
C GLY A 123 4.38 -4.18 13.84
N GLY A 124 5.10 -3.58 12.90
CA GLY A 124 6.47 -3.14 13.12
C GLY A 124 6.52 -1.90 13.99
N LYS A 125 7.13 -2.00 15.19
CA LYS A 125 7.61 -0.84 15.95
C LYS A 125 8.69 -0.16 15.12
N SER A 126 8.32 0.82 14.31
CA SER A 126 9.26 1.83 13.83
C SER A 126 9.74 2.61 15.06
N GLU A 127 11.04 2.80 15.24
CA GLU A 127 11.53 3.83 16.17
C GLU A 127 10.76 5.11 15.84
N VAL A 128 10.13 5.69 16.85
CA VAL A 128 9.28 6.87 16.67
C VAL A 128 10.23 8.04 16.39
N LEU A 129 10.56 8.24 15.14
CA LEU A 129 11.09 9.52 14.69
C LEU A 129 9.92 10.50 14.81
N GLU A 130 10.06 11.53 15.64
CA GLU A 130 9.02 12.55 15.78
C GLU A 130 8.92 13.40 14.51
N ALA A 131 10.05 13.74 13.91
CA ALA A 131 10.12 14.51 12.68
C ALA A 131 11.44 14.24 11.91
N TYR A 132 11.43 14.51 10.61
CA TYR A 132 12.62 14.61 9.76
C TYR A 132 12.57 15.92 8.98
N GLN A 133 13.72 16.57 8.80
CA GLN A 133 13.83 17.77 7.97
C GLN A 133 15.21 17.85 7.34
N ASP A 134 15.23 18.14 6.05
CA ASP A 134 16.41 18.56 5.29
C ASP A 134 16.08 19.80 4.45
N ASP A 135 16.94 20.13 3.47
CA ASP A 135 16.76 21.28 2.60
C ASP A 135 15.58 21.14 1.63
N PHE A 136 15.04 19.94 1.43
CA PHE A 136 14.03 19.62 0.43
C PHE A 136 12.71 19.13 1.02
N VAL A 137 12.74 18.23 2.02
CA VAL A 137 11.53 17.70 2.64
C VAL A 137 11.49 17.91 4.13
N GLN A 138 10.27 18.10 4.64
CA GLN A 138 9.93 18.02 6.06
C GLN A 138 8.87 16.94 6.23
N ILE A 139 9.07 16.04 7.21
CA ILE A 139 8.15 14.93 7.53
C ILE A 139 7.78 15.04 9.01
N ASP A 140 6.49 15.16 9.29
CA ASP A 140 5.90 14.91 10.60
C ASP A 140 5.35 13.50 10.62
N TYR A 141 6.01 12.60 11.34
CA TYR A 141 5.63 11.19 11.40
C TYR A 141 4.36 10.96 12.21
N ALA A 142 4.10 11.81 13.24
CA ALA A 142 2.92 11.70 14.09
C ALA A 142 1.64 12.06 13.32
N GLN A 143 1.71 13.09 12.48
CA GLN A 143 0.60 13.56 11.65
C GLN A 143 0.62 12.95 10.23
N ARG A 144 1.66 12.17 9.89
CA ARG A 144 1.92 11.66 8.53
C ARG A 144 1.89 12.74 7.45
N ARG A 145 2.34 13.92 7.80
CA ARG A 145 2.37 15.09 6.92
C ARG A 145 3.74 15.21 6.29
N VAL A 146 3.76 15.49 4.99
CA VAL A 146 4.98 15.73 4.22
C VAL A 146 4.87 17.10 3.57
N THR A 147 5.91 17.91 3.72
CA THR A 147 6.09 19.16 3.00
C THR A 147 7.34 19.03 2.13
N ALA A 148 7.24 19.28 0.82
CA ALA A 148 8.38 19.36 -0.09
C ALA A 148 8.56 20.83 -0.50
N GLU A 149 9.77 21.36 -0.29
CA GLU A 149 10.07 22.79 -0.39
C GLU A 149 9.12 23.61 0.51
N THR A 150 8.06 24.16 -0.03
CA THR A 150 7.05 24.95 0.74
C THR A 150 5.64 24.42 0.58
N ARG A 151 5.46 23.29 -0.11
CA ARG A 151 4.16 22.73 -0.50
C ARG A 151 3.87 21.43 0.26
N GLU A 152 2.68 21.33 0.84
CA GLU A 152 2.20 20.08 1.41
C GLU A 152 1.96 19.04 0.30
N VAL A 153 2.44 17.81 0.51
CA VAL A 153 2.39 16.71 -0.45
C VAL A 153 1.55 15.57 0.12
N GLN A 154 0.47 15.25 -0.56
CA GLN A 154 -0.38 14.12 -0.20
C GLN A 154 0.24 12.82 -0.70
N LEU A 155 0.74 12.00 0.22
CA LEU A 155 1.29 10.69 -0.05
C LEU A 155 0.32 9.59 0.40
N THR A 156 0.25 8.52 -0.37
CA THR A 156 -0.41 7.28 0.10
C THR A 156 0.45 6.64 1.19
N PRO A 157 -0.10 5.73 2.01
CA PRO A 157 0.67 5.05 3.06
C PRO A 157 1.95 4.39 2.56
N LEU A 158 1.90 3.81 1.36
CA LEU A 158 3.06 3.15 0.77
C LEU A 158 4.11 4.12 0.25
N GLU A 159 3.69 5.22 -0.37
CA GLU A 159 4.58 6.30 -0.79
C GLU A 159 5.24 6.99 0.42
N PHE A 160 4.48 7.21 1.49
CA PHE A 160 5.00 7.74 2.74
C PHE A 160 6.07 6.82 3.33
N LYS A 161 5.81 5.49 3.35
CA LYS A 161 6.77 4.50 3.82
C LYS A 161 8.02 4.45 2.94
N LEU A 162 7.86 4.56 1.62
CA LEU A 162 8.98 4.62 0.67
C LEU A 162 9.84 5.85 0.90
N LEU A 163 9.23 7.05 1.05
CA LEU A 163 9.96 8.27 1.37
C LEU A 163 10.66 8.14 2.72
N SER A 164 9.99 7.63 3.75
CA SER A 164 10.56 7.39 5.07
C SER A 164 11.78 6.46 5.02
N SER A 165 11.70 5.39 4.22
CA SER A 165 12.84 4.49 4.02
C SER A 165 14.04 5.19 3.37
N PHE A 166 13.80 6.12 2.46
CA PHE A 166 14.85 6.89 1.82
C PHE A 166 15.52 7.88 2.78
N VAL A 167 14.73 8.67 3.51
CA VAL A 167 15.29 9.70 4.41
C VAL A 167 15.95 9.11 5.65
N GLN A 168 15.63 7.88 6.03
CA GLN A 168 16.33 7.14 7.08
C GLN A 168 17.69 6.61 6.63
N HIS A 169 17.97 6.58 5.32
CA HIS A 169 19.22 6.13 4.73
C HIS A 169 19.78 7.19 3.76
N PRO A 170 20.03 8.43 4.23
CA PRO A 170 20.44 9.53 3.37
C PRO A 170 21.78 9.22 2.72
N ASN A 171 21.92 9.55 1.44
CA ASN A 171 23.12 9.34 0.62
C ASN A 171 23.54 7.87 0.43
N GLN A 172 22.80 6.91 0.97
CA GLN A 172 23.03 5.48 0.75
C GLN A 172 22.28 5.01 -0.50
N VAL A 173 22.92 4.12 -1.27
CA VAL A 173 22.26 3.43 -2.38
C VAL A 173 21.48 2.24 -1.82
N LEU A 174 20.17 2.28 -1.95
CA LEU A 174 19.29 1.17 -1.61
C LEU A 174 18.97 0.37 -2.88
N SER A 175 19.26 -0.92 -2.88
CA SER A 175 18.88 -1.80 -3.97
C SER A 175 17.34 -1.94 -4.06
N ARG A 176 16.85 -2.43 -5.21
CA ARG A 176 15.41 -2.70 -5.36
C ARG A 176 14.91 -3.73 -4.36
N ASP A 177 15.71 -4.76 -4.08
CA ASP A 177 15.36 -5.82 -3.14
C ASP A 177 15.34 -5.29 -1.70
N GLN A 178 16.29 -4.44 -1.31
CA GLN A 178 16.26 -3.75 -0.02
C GLN A 178 15.05 -2.85 0.12
N LEU A 179 14.70 -2.09 -0.92
CA LEU A 179 13.49 -1.26 -0.90
C LEU A 179 12.22 -2.11 -0.85
N LEU A 180 12.17 -3.25 -1.55
CA LEU A 180 11.06 -4.20 -1.43
C LEU A 180 10.91 -4.71 0.01
N GLU A 181 12.01 -5.11 0.64
CA GLU A 181 11.99 -5.58 2.02
C GLU A 181 11.56 -4.47 2.99
N LEU A 182 12.16 -3.27 2.90
CA LEU A 182 11.86 -2.15 3.78
C LEU A 182 10.41 -1.65 3.64
N VAL A 183 9.91 -1.58 2.42
CA VAL A 183 8.61 -0.96 2.12
C VAL A 183 7.49 -2.00 2.04
N TRP A 184 7.72 -3.14 1.40
CA TRP A 184 6.73 -4.21 1.19
C TRP A 184 6.89 -5.39 2.15
N GLY A 185 8.05 -5.54 2.83
CA GLY A 185 8.25 -6.51 3.91
C GLY A 185 8.55 -7.94 3.47
N ASP A 186 8.47 -8.27 2.19
CA ASP A 186 8.84 -9.57 1.63
C ASP A 186 9.10 -9.45 0.12
N PRO A 187 10.26 -9.88 -0.39
CA PRO A 187 10.53 -9.92 -1.82
C PRO A 187 9.76 -11.03 -2.56
N TYR A 188 9.21 -12.02 -1.84
CA TYR A 188 8.47 -13.13 -2.46
C TYR A 188 7.05 -12.72 -2.83
N GLY A 189 6.84 -12.36 -4.09
CA GLY A 189 5.52 -12.09 -4.66
C GLY A 189 5.28 -10.65 -5.12
N VAL A 190 6.16 -9.72 -4.81
CA VAL A 190 6.13 -8.33 -5.31
C VAL A 190 7.25 -8.16 -6.34
N SER A 191 6.91 -7.79 -7.58
CA SER A 191 7.91 -7.56 -8.63
C SER A 191 8.77 -6.34 -8.33
N SER A 192 10.08 -6.43 -8.59
CA SER A 192 11.01 -5.29 -8.50
C SER A 192 10.60 -4.08 -9.38
N ASP A 193 9.72 -4.30 -10.36
CA ASP A 193 9.13 -3.23 -11.17
C ASP A 193 8.18 -2.33 -10.38
N GLN A 194 7.60 -2.81 -9.28
CA GLN A 194 6.79 -1.96 -8.39
C GLN A 194 7.64 -0.87 -7.75
N VAL A 195 8.86 -1.18 -7.30
CA VAL A 195 9.77 -0.15 -6.75
C VAL A 195 9.99 0.98 -7.76
N LYS A 196 10.27 0.62 -9.02
CA LYS A 196 10.46 1.61 -10.10
C LYS A 196 9.23 2.49 -10.29
N LEU A 197 8.05 1.87 -10.25
CA LEU A 197 6.78 2.56 -10.44
C LEU A 197 6.50 3.55 -9.29
N TYR A 198 6.65 3.09 -8.04
CA TYR A 198 6.42 3.92 -6.85
C TYR A 198 7.47 5.04 -6.70
N VAL A 199 8.72 4.80 -7.04
CA VAL A 199 9.73 5.87 -7.13
C VAL A 199 9.32 6.92 -8.17
N GLY A 200 8.75 6.49 -9.30
CA GLY A 200 8.22 7.40 -10.30
C GLY A 200 7.04 8.25 -9.79
N TYR A 201 6.12 7.65 -9.02
CA TYR A 201 5.00 8.38 -8.42
C TYR A 201 5.49 9.37 -7.35
N LEU A 202 6.36 8.91 -6.47
CA LEU A 202 6.94 9.75 -5.42
C LEU A 202 7.65 10.97 -6.00
N ARG A 203 8.49 10.80 -7.03
CA ARG A 203 9.14 11.92 -7.73
C ARG A 203 8.14 12.94 -8.26
N ARG A 204 7.07 12.48 -8.94
CA ARG A 204 6.03 13.36 -9.48
C ARG A 204 5.25 14.10 -8.40
N LYS A 205 5.02 13.46 -7.26
CA LYS A 205 4.35 14.11 -6.14
C LYS A 205 5.24 15.11 -5.43
N LEU A 206 6.53 14.80 -5.26
CA LEU A 206 7.50 15.71 -4.64
C LEU A 206 7.79 16.92 -5.54
N VAL A 207 7.97 16.73 -6.86
CA VAL A 207 8.23 17.80 -7.82
C VAL A 207 7.38 17.59 -9.08
N PRO A 208 6.12 18.06 -9.11
CA PRO A 208 5.18 17.80 -10.21
C PRO A 208 5.66 18.30 -11.56
N ASP A 209 6.26 19.49 -11.61
CA ASP A 209 6.67 20.16 -12.85
C ASP A 209 8.04 19.69 -13.37
N ALA A 210 8.86 19.05 -12.52
CA ALA A 210 10.20 18.59 -12.85
C ALA A 210 10.58 17.35 -12.00
N PRO A 211 9.96 16.18 -12.22
CA PRO A 211 10.18 14.99 -11.39
C PRO A 211 11.63 14.50 -11.34
N GLU A 212 12.44 14.85 -12.34
CA GLU A 212 13.88 14.55 -12.41
C GLU A 212 14.70 15.36 -11.39
N ARG A 213 14.17 16.46 -10.86
CA ARG A 213 14.80 17.29 -9.83
C ARG A 213 14.50 16.80 -8.41
N ALA A 214 13.61 15.81 -8.26
CA ALA A 214 13.36 15.21 -6.96
C ALA A 214 14.64 14.62 -6.36
N PRO A 215 14.86 14.70 -5.03
CA PRO A 215 16.10 14.30 -4.38
C PRO A 215 16.36 12.79 -4.40
N ILE A 216 15.55 12.03 -5.12
CA ILE A 216 15.71 10.58 -5.30
C ILE A 216 16.37 10.34 -6.65
N GLU A 217 17.61 9.92 -6.69
CA GLU A 217 18.32 9.60 -7.93
C GLU A 217 18.31 8.10 -8.25
N THR A 218 18.41 7.76 -9.54
CA THR A 218 18.63 6.38 -9.99
C THR A 218 20.09 6.10 -10.13
N VAL A 219 20.63 5.16 -9.38
CA VAL A 219 22.00 4.64 -9.52
C VAL A 219 21.94 3.41 -10.42
N ARG A 220 22.32 3.58 -11.70
CA ARG A 220 22.18 2.54 -12.73
C ARG A 220 22.85 1.23 -12.32
N GLY A 221 22.12 0.13 -12.41
CA GLY A 221 22.60 -1.21 -12.05
C GLY A 221 22.54 -1.53 -10.54
N PHE A 222 22.34 -0.54 -9.66
CA PHE A 222 22.37 -0.73 -8.21
C PHE A 222 21.04 -0.45 -7.49
N GLY A 223 20.32 0.61 -7.86
CA GLY A 223 19.06 0.96 -7.19
C GLY A 223 18.82 2.47 -7.16
N TYR A 224 18.44 2.98 -6.00
CA TYR A 224 18.07 4.38 -5.80
C TYR A 224 18.78 4.97 -4.58
N ARG A 225 19.01 6.27 -4.61
CA ARG A 225 19.63 7.01 -3.52
C ARG A 225 18.86 8.31 -3.27
N TYR A 226 18.64 8.63 -2.02
CA TYR A 226 18.09 9.93 -1.60
C TYR A 226 19.26 10.88 -1.30
N ARG A 227 19.19 12.07 -1.86
CA ARG A 227 20.12 13.17 -1.58
C ARG A 227 19.42 14.16 -0.66
N GLY A 228 19.68 14.06 0.62
CA GLY A 228 19.28 15.00 1.64
C GLY A 228 20.44 15.78 2.19
#